data_2a02730cefcaef5b90adf0a7f715f230
#
_entry.id   2a02730cefcaef5b90adf0a7f715f230
#
_cell.length_a   1.000
_cell.length_b   1.000
_cell.length_c   1.000
_cell.angle_alpha   90.00
_cell.angle_beta   90.00
_cell.angle_gamma   90.00
#
_symmetry.space_group_name_H-M   'P 1'
#
loop_
_entity.id
_entity.type
_entity.pdbx_description
1 polymer ?
#
loop_
_entity_poly.entity_id
_entity_poly.type
_entity_poly.pdbx_seq_one_letter_code
_entity_poly.pdbx_strand_id
1 'polypeptide(L)'
;VQEVASGYWWNGSTFTAPGTKQWYTVNLPLVGGPVNYTFTYTSATLTFQDNYQYIIDARAEDTAGNTGNLGILASFTYDTTEPASNVTAPVAGTFLNNLTAISGAASDPNGNASGVFKTEITIQKPNNDYWQTGGGWAGGAPAWLPTTGAPGWTKTTSLPPSNNNN
;
A
#
# COMPACT_ATOMS: atom_id res chain seq x y z
N VAL A 1 0.45 6.32 -21.16
CA VAL A 1 1.01 5.53 -20.03
C VAL A 1 2.04 4.58 -20.60
N GLN A 2 3.16 4.46 -19.92
CA GLN A 2 4.24 3.52 -20.22
C GLN A 2 4.45 2.55 -19.06
N GLU A 3 4.64 1.27 -19.37
CA GLU A 3 5.18 0.29 -18.43
C GLU A 3 6.71 0.39 -18.44
N VAL A 4 7.32 0.61 -17.27
CA VAL A 4 8.76 0.95 -17.19
C VAL A 4 9.64 -0.24 -17.52
N ALA A 5 9.30 -1.43 -17.04
CA ALA A 5 10.15 -2.62 -17.21
C ALA A 5 10.31 -3.08 -18.65
N SER A 6 9.24 -3.02 -19.46
CA SER A 6 9.26 -3.38 -20.89
C SER A 6 9.55 -2.20 -21.81
N GLY A 7 9.33 -0.97 -21.34
CA GLY A 7 9.31 0.22 -22.18
C GLY A 7 8.08 0.34 -23.07
N TYR A 8 7.05 -0.48 -22.85
CA TYR A 8 5.86 -0.54 -23.69
C TYR A 8 4.90 0.62 -23.40
N TRP A 9 4.32 1.16 -24.44
CA TRP A 9 3.32 2.21 -24.35
C TRP A 9 1.91 1.64 -24.51
N TRP A 10 0.98 2.18 -23.74
CA TRP A 10 -0.44 1.90 -23.89
C TRP A 10 -0.97 2.42 -25.22
N ASN A 11 -1.60 1.55 -26.03
CA ASN A 11 -2.12 1.87 -27.35
C ASN A 11 -3.65 2.05 -27.43
N GLY A 12 -4.32 2.12 -26.28
CA GLY A 12 -5.78 2.21 -26.15
C GLY A 12 -6.45 0.86 -25.86
N SER A 13 -5.73 -0.26 -26.00
CA SER A 13 -6.25 -1.59 -25.68
C SER A 13 -5.25 -2.49 -24.96
N THR A 14 -3.96 -2.33 -25.20
CA THR A 14 -2.91 -3.11 -24.55
C THR A 14 -1.59 -2.34 -24.53
N PHE A 15 -0.63 -2.80 -23.74
CA PHE A 15 0.76 -2.33 -23.79
C PHE A 15 1.47 -3.03 -24.95
N THR A 16 2.08 -2.25 -25.85
CA THR A 16 2.74 -2.76 -27.05
C THR A 16 4.21 -2.38 -27.12
N ALA A 17 4.95 -3.07 -28.00
CA ALA A 17 6.39 -3.01 -28.17
C ALA A 17 7.01 -1.61 -28.04
N PRO A 18 8.27 -1.51 -27.56
CA PRO A 18 8.94 -0.25 -27.35
C PRO A 18 9.01 0.54 -28.68
N GLY A 19 8.65 1.79 -28.62
CA GLY A 19 8.78 2.64 -29.80
C GLY A 19 8.01 3.92 -29.72
N THR A 20 6.75 3.96 -30.01
CA THR A 20 6.06 5.22 -30.22
C THR A 20 5.11 5.53 -29.07
N LYS A 21 5.41 6.62 -28.35
CA LYS A 21 4.49 7.20 -27.37
C LYS A 21 3.16 7.50 -28.03
N GLN A 22 2.08 6.95 -27.49
CA GLN A 22 0.72 7.20 -27.94
C GLN A 22 0.09 8.31 -27.11
N TRP A 23 -0.55 9.27 -27.80
CA TRP A 23 -1.26 10.37 -27.18
C TRP A 23 -2.75 10.17 -27.35
N TYR A 24 -3.48 10.24 -26.25
CA TYR A 24 -4.94 10.14 -26.22
C TYR A 24 -5.50 11.49 -25.86
N THR A 25 -6.39 12.00 -26.70
CA THR A 25 -7.12 13.25 -26.40
C THR A 25 -8.07 13.00 -25.26
N VAL A 26 -7.95 13.79 -24.22
CA VAL A 26 -8.92 13.82 -23.12
C VAL A 26 -10.08 14.70 -23.58
N ASN A 27 -11.23 14.05 -23.83
CA ASN A 27 -12.41 14.78 -24.24
C ASN A 27 -12.99 15.59 -23.09
N LEU A 28 -13.33 16.82 -23.40
CA LEU A 28 -13.86 17.89 -22.58
C LEU A 28 -15.31 17.65 -22.12
N PRO A 29 -15.78 18.36 -21.08
CA PRO A 29 -15.34 19.73 -20.80
C PRO A 29 -14.12 19.79 -19.90
N LEU A 30 -13.14 20.61 -20.31
CA LEU A 30 -12.13 21.10 -19.38
C LEU A 30 -12.83 21.95 -18.33
N VAL A 31 -12.65 21.59 -17.06
CA VAL A 31 -13.23 22.39 -15.96
C VAL A 31 -12.16 23.37 -15.51
N GLY A 32 -12.49 24.66 -15.62
CA GLY A 32 -11.56 25.72 -15.22
C GLY A 32 -11.80 27.05 -15.95
N GLY A 33 -10.95 28.02 -15.70
CA GLY A 33 -10.95 29.33 -16.32
C GLY A 33 -9.99 29.43 -17.51
N PRO A 34 -9.86 30.62 -18.12
CA PRO A 34 -9.08 30.82 -19.35
C PRO A 34 -7.58 30.49 -19.26
N VAL A 35 -7.08 30.26 -18.07
CA VAL A 35 -5.63 30.03 -17.83
C VAL A 35 -5.32 28.72 -17.08
N ASN A 36 -6.32 28.08 -16.45
CA ASN A 36 -6.13 26.85 -15.69
C ASN A 36 -7.28 25.88 -15.96
N TYR A 37 -6.95 24.69 -16.42
CA TYR A 37 -7.91 23.63 -16.70
C TYR A 37 -7.51 22.36 -15.96
N THR A 38 -8.51 21.63 -15.47
CA THR A 38 -8.35 20.28 -14.96
C THR A 38 -8.99 19.28 -15.91
N PHE A 39 -8.42 18.09 -15.98
CA PHE A 39 -8.94 17.02 -16.81
C PHE A 39 -8.86 15.68 -16.09
N THR A 40 -9.71 14.76 -16.52
CA THR A 40 -9.66 13.37 -16.08
C THR A 40 -9.68 12.48 -17.30
N TYR A 41 -8.80 11.47 -17.32
CA TYR A 41 -8.83 10.40 -18.30
C TYR A 41 -9.29 9.12 -17.64
N THR A 42 -10.31 8.48 -18.22
CA THR A 42 -10.80 7.17 -17.79
C THR A 42 -10.80 6.21 -18.96
N SER A 43 -10.38 4.99 -18.75
CA SER A 43 -10.43 3.92 -19.73
C SER A 43 -10.82 2.62 -19.04
N ALA A 44 -11.87 1.98 -19.55
CA ALA A 44 -12.32 0.68 -19.06
C ALA A 44 -11.37 -0.47 -19.42
N THR A 45 -10.49 -0.24 -20.40
CA THR A 45 -9.56 -1.25 -20.92
C THR A 45 -8.14 -1.10 -20.38
N LEU A 46 -7.81 0.04 -19.76
CA LEU A 46 -6.51 0.24 -19.14
C LEU A 46 -6.43 -0.54 -17.84
N THR A 47 -5.67 -1.61 -17.85
CA THR A 47 -5.42 -2.46 -16.70
C THR A 47 -3.94 -2.41 -16.33
N PHE A 48 -3.67 -2.42 -15.04
CA PHE A 48 -2.31 -2.44 -14.50
C PHE A 48 -2.00 -3.84 -13.95
N GLN A 49 -0.74 -4.24 -14.09
CA GLN A 49 -0.25 -5.50 -13.52
C GLN A 49 0.38 -5.21 -12.15
N ASP A 50 0.12 -6.12 -11.23
CA ASP A 50 0.71 -6.07 -9.90
C ASP A 50 2.23 -6.07 -9.95
N ASN A 51 2.88 -5.28 -9.11
CA ASN A 51 4.32 -5.15 -9.00
C ASN A 51 5.01 -4.48 -10.22
N TYR A 52 4.25 -3.78 -11.07
CA TYR A 52 4.82 -3.04 -12.20
C TYR A 52 4.82 -1.54 -11.96
N GLN A 53 5.88 -0.90 -12.42
CA GLN A 53 5.99 0.56 -12.40
C GLN A 53 5.52 1.16 -13.72
N TYR A 54 4.76 2.25 -13.64
CA TYR A 54 4.19 2.97 -14.77
C TYR A 54 4.56 4.45 -14.73
N ILE A 55 4.65 5.04 -15.92
CA ILE A 55 4.87 6.47 -16.13
C ILE A 55 3.68 7.04 -16.90
N ILE A 56 3.20 8.20 -16.47
CA ILE A 56 2.15 8.96 -17.15
C ILE A 56 2.73 10.28 -17.61
N ASP A 57 2.61 10.55 -18.91
CA ASP A 57 2.90 11.85 -19.49
C ASP A 57 1.62 12.58 -19.87
N ALA A 58 1.63 13.88 -19.73
CA ALA A 58 0.57 14.76 -20.22
C ALA A 58 1.16 15.89 -21.07
N ARG A 59 0.39 16.32 -22.08
CA ARG A 59 0.70 17.52 -22.86
C ARG A 59 -0.59 18.30 -23.10
N ALA A 60 -0.47 19.59 -23.29
CA ALA A 60 -1.56 20.46 -23.69
C ALA A 60 -1.26 21.11 -25.03
N GLU A 61 -2.31 21.42 -25.78
CA GLU A 61 -2.26 22.22 -27.02
C GLU A 61 -3.22 23.39 -26.88
N ASP A 62 -2.76 24.60 -27.23
CA ASP A 62 -3.60 25.78 -27.22
C ASP A 62 -4.41 25.92 -28.53
N THR A 63 -5.32 26.90 -28.57
CA THR A 63 -6.16 27.16 -29.75
C THR A 63 -5.38 27.67 -30.96
N ALA A 64 -4.14 28.10 -30.80
CA ALA A 64 -3.24 28.50 -31.88
C ALA A 64 -2.40 27.34 -32.41
N GLY A 65 -2.53 26.14 -31.84
CA GLY A 65 -1.78 24.94 -32.24
C GLY A 65 -0.42 24.81 -31.56
N ASN A 66 -0.10 25.61 -30.57
CA ASN A 66 1.14 25.45 -29.83
C ASN A 66 1.02 24.29 -28.84
N THR A 67 1.89 23.30 -28.95
CA THR A 67 1.92 22.17 -28.03
C THR A 67 2.95 22.37 -26.94
N GLY A 68 2.49 22.43 -25.71
CA GLY A 68 3.34 22.43 -24.52
C GLY A 68 3.87 21.04 -24.24
N ASN A 69 5.16 20.83 -24.34
CA ASN A 69 5.83 19.59 -23.98
C ASN A 69 6.39 19.71 -22.56
N LEU A 70 5.52 19.80 -21.60
CA LEU A 70 5.92 19.76 -20.19
C LEU A 70 5.69 18.35 -19.68
N GLY A 71 6.66 17.48 -19.94
CA GLY A 71 6.70 16.16 -19.31
C GLY A 71 6.86 16.28 -17.80
N ILE A 72 5.79 16.52 -17.08
CA ILE A 72 5.74 16.10 -15.69
C ILE A 72 5.42 14.62 -15.74
N LEU A 73 6.49 13.83 -15.74
CA LEU A 73 6.38 12.40 -15.61
C LEU A 73 5.87 12.08 -14.20
N ALA A 74 4.62 11.69 -14.11
CA ALA A 74 4.13 11.04 -12.90
C ALA A 74 4.48 9.55 -13.01
N SER A 75 5.17 9.02 -12.03
CA SER A 75 5.43 7.59 -11.92
C SER A 75 4.72 7.02 -10.70
N PHE A 76 4.24 5.79 -10.83
CA PHE A 76 3.67 5.04 -9.73
C PHE A 76 3.96 3.55 -9.91
N THR A 77 3.98 2.82 -8.81
CA THR A 77 3.97 1.37 -8.82
C THR A 77 2.57 0.89 -8.51
N TYR A 78 2.08 -0.05 -9.30
CA TYR A 78 0.81 -0.71 -9.03
C TYR A 78 1.10 -1.95 -8.19
N ASP A 79 0.60 -1.95 -6.96
CA ASP A 79 0.82 -3.00 -5.99
C ASP A 79 -0.51 -3.38 -5.35
N THR A 80 -0.88 -4.63 -5.50
CA THR A 80 -2.10 -5.24 -4.97
C THR A 80 -1.81 -6.44 -4.08
N THR A 81 -0.53 -6.77 -3.90
CA THR A 81 -0.13 -7.88 -3.05
C THR A 81 -0.17 -7.46 -1.58
N GLU A 82 -0.86 -8.26 -0.78
CA GLU A 82 -0.94 -8.02 0.65
C GLU A 82 0.37 -8.36 1.36
N PRO A 83 0.83 -7.53 2.33
CA PRO A 83 1.98 -7.87 3.15
C PRO A 83 1.67 -9.04 4.09
N ALA A 84 2.69 -9.81 4.43
CA ALA A 84 2.62 -10.91 5.39
C ALA A 84 3.28 -10.52 6.71
N SER A 85 2.75 -11.05 7.82
CA SER A 85 3.33 -10.89 9.14
C SER A 85 3.24 -12.17 9.96
N ASN A 86 4.25 -12.43 10.80
CA ASN A 86 4.26 -13.57 11.70
C ASN A 86 4.80 -13.17 13.07
N VAL A 87 4.43 -13.96 14.10
CA VAL A 87 4.98 -13.86 15.46
C VAL A 87 6.14 -14.83 15.59
N THR A 88 7.28 -14.38 16.08
CA THR A 88 8.48 -15.19 16.34
C THR A 88 8.73 -15.42 17.84
N ALA A 89 8.23 -14.52 18.68
CA ALA A 89 8.25 -14.69 20.13
C ALA A 89 6.95 -14.12 20.74
N PRO A 90 6.36 -14.80 21.74
CA PRO A 90 6.79 -16.10 22.29
C PRO A 90 6.64 -17.23 21.27
N VAL A 91 7.47 -18.25 21.42
CA VAL A 91 7.37 -19.46 20.58
C VAL A 91 6.11 -20.21 20.94
N ALA A 92 5.38 -20.70 19.93
CA ALA A 92 4.14 -21.44 20.14
C ALA A 92 4.34 -22.66 21.08
N GLY A 93 3.40 -22.87 21.99
CA GLY A 93 3.44 -23.98 22.95
C GLY A 93 4.35 -23.77 24.17
N THR A 94 5.01 -22.62 24.30
CA THR A 94 5.82 -22.33 25.49
C THR A 94 4.95 -21.91 26.69
N PHE A 95 5.40 -22.28 27.87
CA PHE A 95 4.83 -21.86 29.15
C PHE A 95 5.63 -20.69 29.68
N LEU A 96 4.96 -19.57 29.94
CA LEU A 96 5.58 -18.34 30.43
C LEU A 96 4.96 -17.93 31.77
N ASN A 97 5.81 -17.56 32.72
CA ASN A 97 5.36 -16.92 33.98
C ASN A 97 5.28 -15.39 33.82
N ASN A 98 5.87 -14.83 32.79
CA ASN A 98 5.85 -13.40 32.49
C ASN A 98 5.98 -13.19 30.98
N LEU A 99 5.25 -12.20 30.45
CA LEU A 99 5.34 -11.79 29.04
C LEU A 99 5.81 -10.34 28.97
N THR A 100 7.09 -10.13 28.69
CA THR A 100 7.70 -8.80 28.64
C THR A 100 7.75 -8.21 27.23
N ALA A 101 7.69 -9.07 26.20
CA ALA A 101 7.70 -8.66 24.82
C ALA A 101 7.02 -9.69 23.92
N ILE A 102 6.43 -9.21 22.85
CA ILE A 102 6.02 -10.00 21.71
C ILE A 102 6.80 -9.47 20.51
N SER A 103 7.36 -10.34 19.70
CA SER A 103 8.09 -9.94 18.51
C SER A 103 7.75 -10.80 17.30
N GLY A 104 8.04 -10.27 16.12
CA GLY A 104 7.79 -10.94 14.88
C GLY A 104 8.51 -10.29 13.71
N ALA A 105 8.14 -10.73 12.52
CA ALA A 105 8.61 -10.16 11.27
C ALA A 105 7.42 -9.87 10.36
N ALA A 106 7.56 -8.86 9.53
CA ALA A 106 6.62 -8.55 8.47
C ALA A 106 7.39 -8.27 7.18
N SER A 107 6.83 -8.67 6.07
CA SER A 107 7.42 -8.43 4.76
C SER A 107 6.32 -8.21 3.72
N ASP A 108 6.64 -7.40 2.74
CA ASP A 108 5.88 -7.27 1.53
C ASP A 108 6.65 -8.02 0.44
N PRO A 109 6.08 -9.09 -0.15
CA PRO A 109 6.88 -10.10 -0.84
C PRO A 109 7.37 -9.72 -2.24
N ASN A 110 6.87 -8.66 -2.84
CA ASN A 110 7.18 -8.31 -4.24
C ASN A 110 8.39 -7.37 -4.38
N GLY A 111 9.11 -7.47 -5.51
CA GLY A 111 10.32 -6.69 -5.77
C GLY A 111 10.12 -5.18 -5.87
N ASN A 112 8.92 -4.73 -6.29
CA ASN A 112 8.49 -3.33 -6.34
C ASN A 112 7.34 -3.07 -5.35
N ALA A 113 7.28 -3.85 -4.27
CA ALA A 113 6.26 -3.74 -3.24
C ALA A 113 6.20 -2.35 -2.61
N SER A 114 5.00 -1.96 -2.18
CA SER A 114 4.78 -0.68 -1.47
C SER A 114 5.40 -0.67 -0.08
N GLY A 115 5.71 -1.85 0.44
CA GLY A 115 6.32 -2.07 1.74
C GLY A 115 5.31 -2.14 2.88
N VAL A 116 5.81 -2.50 4.05
CA VAL A 116 4.98 -2.61 5.25
C VAL A 116 4.85 -1.24 5.92
N PHE A 117 3.66 -0.65 5.90
CA PHE A 117 3.39 0.63 6.54
C PHE A 117 3.27 0.52 8.07
N LYS A 118 2.57 -0.51 8.55
CA LYS A 118 2.37 -0.76 9.99
C LYS A 118 2.22 -2.24 10.28
N THR A 119 2.52 -2.61 11.52
CA THR A 119 2.19 -3.93 12.07
C THR A 119 1.40 -3.77 13.35
N GLU A 120 0.42 -4.65 13.54
CA GLU A 120 -0.47 -4.66 14.70
C GLU A 120 -0.67 -6.11 15.14
N ILE A 121 -0.89 -6.31 16.42
CA ILE A 121 -1.19 -7.62 17.01
C ILE A 121 -2.50 -7.58 17.80
N THR A 122 -3.11 -8.73 17.97
CA THR A 122 -4.16 -8.96 18.94
C THR A 122 -3.70 -10.00 19.95
N ILE A 123 -4.15 -9.89 21.22
CA ILE A 123 -3.94 -10.90 22.24
C ILE A 123 -5.30 -11.35 22.71
N GLN A 124 -5.59 -12.63 22.60
CA GLN A 124 -6.89 -13.22 22.88
C GLN A 124 -6.80 -14.31 23.96
N LYS A 125 -7.78 -14.35 24.84
CA LYS A 125 -8.02 -15.46 25.77
C LYS A 125 -8.92 -16.53 25.15
N PRO A 126 -8.92 -17.75 25.70
CA PRO A 126 -9.81 -18.82 25.21
C PRO A 126 -11.33 -18.52 25.28
N ASN A 127 -11.74 -17.57 26.14
CA ASN A 127 -13.12 -17.13 26.26
C ASN A 127 -13.52 -16.04 25.25
N ASN A 128 -12.66 -15.76 24.25
CA ASN A 128 -12.82 -14.72 23.22
C ASN A 128 -12.74 -13.28 23.74
N ASP A 129 -12.18 -13.03 24.91
CA ASP A 129 -11.80 -11.66 25.31
C ASP A 129 -10.48 -11.26 24.67
N TYR A 130 -10.40 -10.00 24.25
CA TYR A 130 -9.20 -9.38 23.70
C TYR A 130 -8.59 -8.38 24.66
N TRP A 131 -7.27 -8.34 24.70
CA TRP A 131 -6.55 -7.33 25.45
C TRP A 131 -6.68 -5.96 24.80
N GLN A 132 -7.09 -4.95 25.54
CA GLN A 132 -7.41 -3.61 25.06
C GLN A 132 -6.20 -2.66 25.12
N THR A 133 -6.17 -1.65 24.24
CA THR A 133 -5.12 -0.62 24.20
C THR A 133 -4.97 0.17 25.51
N GLY A 134 -6.06 0.35 26.23
CA GLY A 134 -6.09 1.00 27.54
C GLY A 134 -5.78 0.08 28.73
N GLY A 135 -5.49 -1.19 28.46
CA GLY A 135 -5.37 -2.24 29.47
C GLY A 135 -6.72 -2.90 29.79
N GLY A 136 -6.66 -4.14 30.29
CA GLY A 136 -7.84 -4.93 30.59
C GLY A 136 -8.33 -5.83 29.46
N TRP A 137 -9.16 -6.80 29.81
CA TRP A 137 -9.75 -7.76 28.89
C TRP A 137 -11.20 -7.40 28.63
N ALA A 138 -11.61 -7.43 27.36
CA ALA A 138 -12.99 -7.20 26.96
C ALA A 138 -13.39 -8.14 25.81
N GLY A 139 -14.64 -8.63 25.86
CA GLY A 139 -15.24 -9.40 24.78
C GLY A 139 -15.60 -8.51 23.60
N GLY A 140 -15.83 -9.14 22.43
CA GLY A 140 -16.29 -8.48 21.22
C GLY A 140 -15.28 -8.54 20.06
N ALA A 141 -15.07 -7.43 19.38
CA ALA A 141 -14.15 -7.36 18.25
C ALA A 141 -12.68 -7.34 18.69
N PRO A 142 -11.74 -7.87 17.86
CA PRO A 142 -10.32 -7.79 18.13
C PRO A 142 -9.85 -6.35 18.34
N ALA A 143 -9.08 -6.13 19.42
CA ALA A 143 -8.37 -4.88 19.62
C ALA A 143 -6.98 -4.97 18.98
N TRP A 144 -6.73 -4.14 17.98
CA TRP A 144 -5.45 -4.08 17.28
C TRP A 144 -4.46 -3.19 18.02
N LEU A 145 -3.38 -3.79 18.48
CA LEU A 145 -2.32 -3.14 19.26
C LEU A 145 -1.14 -2.82 18.33
N PRO A 146 -0.78 -1.54 18.14
CA PRO A 146 0.35 -1.19 17.31
C PRO A 146 1.66 -1.72 17.88
N THR A 147 2.56 -2.14 16.97
CA THR A 147 3.91 -2.57 17.28
C THR A 147 4.93 -1.53 16.81
N THR A 148 6.21 -1.74 17.08
CA THR A 148 7.30 -0.87 16.64
C THR A 148 8.34 -1.67 15.85
N GLY A 149 8.94 -1.03 14.83
CA GLY A 149 9.96 -1.64 13.97
C GLY A 149 9.40 -2.23 12.69
N ALA A 150 10.23 -2.28 11.64
CA ALA A 150 10.03 -2.99 10.38
C ALA A 150 11.41 -3.20 9.73
N PRO A 151 11.68 -4.35 9.11
CA PRO A 151 10.82 -5.53 8.92
C PRO A 151 10.62 -6.40 10.17
N GLY A 152 11.53 -6.34 11.16
CA GLY A 152 11.34 -6.95 12.46
C GLY A 152 10.56 -6.01 13.39
N TRP A 153 9.49 -6.48 14.01
CA TRP A 153 8.66 -5.69 14.88
C TRP A 153 8.61 -6.23 16.31
N THR A 154 8.38 -5.34 17.28
CA THR A 154 8.24 -5.68 18.70
C THR A 154 7.10 -4.93 19.35
N LYS A 155 6.52 -5.52 20.40
CA LYS A 155 5.58 -4.94 21.33
C LYS A 155 6.05 -5.17 22.75
N THR A 156 6.40 -4.12 23.46
CA THR A 156 6.93 -4.20 24.84
C THR A 156 6.06 -3.44 25.84
N THR A 157 5.15 -2.60 25.38
CA THR A 157 4.29 -1.77 26.23
C THR A 157 2.84 -2.22 26.17
N SER A 158 2.08 -1.92 27.20
CA SER A 158 0.64 -2.25 27.28
C SER A 158 0.36 -3.75 27.05
N LEU A 159 1.25 -4.60 27.53
CA LEU A 159 1.02 -6.05 27.57
C LEU A 159 0.21 -6.43 28.81
N PRO A 160 -0.50 -7.57 28.81
CA PRO A 160 -1.14 -8.08 29.99
C PRO A 160 -0.13 -8.23 31.14
N PRO A 161 -0.45 -7.79 32.34
CA PRO A 161 0.43 -7.97 33.50
C PRO A 161 0.62 -9.45 33.81
N SER A 162 1.80 -9.81 34.26
CA SER A 162 2.01 -11.12 34.88
C SER A 162 1.19 -11.18 36.17
N ASN A 163 0.16 -12.02 36.17
CA ASN A 163 -0.57 -12.27 37.40
C ASN A 163 0.24 -13.23 38.27
N ASN A 164 0.96 -12.68 39.25
CA ASN A 164 1.59 -13.47 40.33
C ASN A 164 0.60 -13.89 41.40
N ASN A 165 -0.70 -13.84 41.15
CA ASN A 165 -1.71 -14.30 42.09
C ASN A 165 -2.16 -15.72 41.73
N ASN A 166 -1.63 -16.67 42.46
CA ASN A 166 -2.31 -17.90 42.80
C ASN A 166 -3.47 -17.60 43.75
#